data_e4cf2698e54de31d1fbfe02938e2d263
#
_entry.id   e4cf2698e54de31d1fbfe02938e2d263
#
_cell.length_a   1.000
_cell.length_b   1.000
_cell.length_c   1.000
_cell.angle_alpha   90.00
_cell.angle_beta   90.00
_cell.angle_gamma   90.00
#
_symmetry.space_group_name_H-M   'P 1'
#
loop_
_entity.id
_entity.type
_entity.pdbx_description
1 polymer ?
#
loop_
_entity_poly.entity_id
_entity_poly.type
_entity_poly.pdbx_seq_one_letter_code
_entity_poly.pdbx_strand_id
1 'polypeptide(L)'
;YYYQIPATNDRFVKYQIKNNAVQVIAERPFKANSYKVRSYTHAWIDDNTLVIMSTNGKKDKILYTKLNAEDLTILAEGELNIPAPTNWLKLTSSGILTYRKSDNRLYYFYYWKETDGLTNIDQQEPNFHTAIINPSTMEVEKDVLSPIECEMAGSAYGELMQNCVMYDEADNLYLACFHEEDNAFFKGILLRINKGETEFDASYNGYPNADGKLLTIQYLEGNKALVYARNDNADRPAADKQPGIDAYSHYYAILDLTTGTKTRLSYDGKEIGYSGGRFSQRSVIFNNKAYIGVNTEEDANAVIYIYDIKTGN
;
A
#
# COMPACT_ATOMS: atom_id res chain seq x y z
N TYR A 1 -22.03 -3.93 -3.30
CA TYR A 1 -21.34 -4.31 -4.54
C TYR A 1 -19.85 -4.52 -4.24
N TYR A 2 -19.18 -5.30 -5.06
CA TYR A 2 -17.73 -5.35 -5.12
C TYR A 2 -17.28 -5.54 -6.58
N TYR A 3 -16.01 -5.27 -6.83
CA TYR A 3 -15.45 -5.23 -8.17
C TYR A 3 -14.22 -6.11 -8.24
N GLN A 4 -13.97 -6.70 -9.40
CA GLN A 4 -12.84 -7.58 -9.60
C GLN A 4 -12.34 -7.52 -11.04
N ILE A 5 -11.05 -7.68 -11.22
CA ILE A 5 -10.45 -8.05 -12.48
C ILE A 5 -10.17 -9.56 -12.41
N PRO A 6 -10.80 -10.38 -13.26
CA PRO A 6 -10.59 -11.82 -13.27
C PRO A 6 -9.15 -12.20 -13.63
N ALA A 7 -8.80 -13.46 -13.39
CA ALA A 7 -7.47 -13.99 -13.73
C ALA A 7 -7.11 -13.90 -15.23
N THR A 8 -8.10 -13.75 -16.10
CA THR A 8 -7.90 -13.51 -17.54
C THR A 8 -7.34 -12.12 -17.86
N ASN A 9 -7.44 -11.15 -16.91
CA ASN A 9 -6.95 -9.78 -17.05
C ASN A 9 -7.51 -9.01 -18.26
N ASP A 10 -8.73 -9.35 -18.69
CA ASP A 10 -9.32 -8.84 -19.92
C ASP A 10 -10.53 -7.95 -19.71
N ARG A 11 -11.09 -7.94 -18.50
CA ARG A 11 -12.29 -7.20 -18.17
C ARG A 11 -12.40 -6.82 -16.69
N PHE A 12 -13.27 -5.89 -16.44
CA PHE A 12 -13.72 -5.49 -15.10
C PHE A 12 -15.11 -6.05 -14.84
N VAL A 13 -15.33 -6.59 -13.65
CA VAL A 13 -16.58 -7.24 -13.27
C VAL A 13 -17.15 -6.61 -12.01
N LYS A 14 -18.44 -6.29 -12.04
CA LYS A 14 -19.22 -5.82 -10.89
C LYS A 14 -20.09 -6.94 -10.37
N TYR A 15 -20.00 -7.17 -9.08
CA TYR A 15 -20.77 -8.19 -8.37
C TYR A 15 -21.71 -7.59 -7.33
N GLN A 16 -22.75 -8.31 -7.03
CA GLN A 16 -23.65 -8.04 -5.91
C GLN A 16 -23.73 -9.29 -5.02
N ILE A 17 -23.78 -9.09 -3.72
CA ILE A 17 -24.18 -10.14 -2.78
C ILE A 17 -25.67 -9.97 -2.52
N LYS A 18 -26.46 -10.97 -2.89
CA LYS A 18 -27.92 -11.01 -2.69
C LYS A 18 -28.33 -12.41 -2.31
N ASN A 19 -29.15 -12.54 -1.26
CA ASN A 19 -29.64 -13.84 -0.75
C ASN A 19 -28.50 -14.84 -0.48
N ASN A 20 -27.42 -14.37 0.16
CA ASN A 20 -26.20 -15.14 0.45
C ASN A 20 -25.49 -15.74 -0.78
N ALA A 21 -25.76 -15.23 -1.97
CA ALA A 21 -25.12 -15.62 -3.20
C ALA A 21 -24.43 -14.45 -3.89
N VAL A 22 -23.29 -14.72 -4.52
CA VAL A 22 -22.57 -13.77 -5.34
C VAL A 22 -23.15 -13.83 -6.75
N GLN A 23 -23.55 -12.68 -7.28
CA GLN A 23 -24.13 -12.55 -8.61
C GLN A 23 -23.33 -11.54 -9.44
N VAL A 24 -23.00 -11.88 -10.67
CA VAL A 24 -22.46 -10.93 -11.65
C VAL A 24 -23.57 -9.98 -12.06
N ILE A 25 -23.35 -8.68 -11.91
CA ILE A 25 -24.28 -7.63 -12.33
C ILE A 25 -23.92 -7.10 -13.70
N ALA A 26 -22.64 -6.85 -13.93
CA ALA A 26 -22.14 -6.30 -15.18
C ALA A 26 -20.69 -6.70 -15.41
N GLU A 27 -20.31 -6.78 -16.68
CA GLU A 27 -18.93 -6.97 -17.12
C GLU A 27 -18.58 -5.92 -18.19
N ARG A 28 -17.34 -5.46 -18.15
CA ARG A 28 -16.81 -4.53 -19.15
C ARG A 28 -15.42 -4.97 -19.60
N PRO A 29 -15.25 -5.44 -20.84
CA PRO A 29 -13.94 -5.68 -21.43
C PRO A 29 -13.14 -4.38 -21.51
N PHE A 30 -11.83 -4.46 -21.23
CA PHE A 30 -10.92 -3.35 -21.50
C PHE A 30 -10.76 -3.15 -23.00
N LYS A 31 -10.75 -1.89 -23.45
CA LYS A 31 -10.71 -1.55 -24.89
C LYS A 31 -9.29 -1.59 -25.46
N ALA A 32 -8.42 -0.81 -24.86
CA ALA A 32 -7.06 -0.57 -25.33
C ALA A 32 -5.99 -1.24 -24.47
N ASN A 33 -6.26 -1.40 -23.19
CA ASN A 33 -5.31 -1.96 -22.25
C ASN A 33 -5.50 -3.47 -22.10
N SER A 34 -4.38 -4.16 -22.13
CA SER A 34 -4.31 -5.58 -21.84
C SER A 34 -3.33 -5.73 -20.68
N TYR A 35 -3.85 -5.71 -19.46
CA TYR A 35 -3.04 -5.94 -18.27
C TYR A 35 -2.50 -7.37 -18.29
N LYS A 36 -1.19 -7.50 -18.38
CA LYS A 36 -0.50 -8.80 -18.42
C LYS A 36 0.06 -9.23 -17.07
N VAL A 37 0.01 -8.34 -16.10
CA VAL A 37 0.40 -8.59 -14.71
C VAL A 37 -0.82 -8.64 -13.82
N ARG A 38 -0.75 -9.37 -12.71
CA ARG A 38 -1.89 -9.55 -11.78
C ARG A 38 -1.85 -8.60 -10.59
N SER A 39 -1.00 -7.58 -10.65
CA SER A 39 -0.85 -6.61 -9.59
C SER A 39 -1.48 -5.30 -10.02
N TYR A 40 -2.58 -4.95 -9.38
CA TYR A 40 -3.34 -3.74 -9.67
C TYR A 40 -3.35 -2.84 -8.46
N THR A 41 -3.33 -1.56 -8.73
CA THR A 41 -3.64 -0.52 -7.75
C THR A 41 -4.83 0.28 -8.23
N HIS A 42 -5.56 0.90 -7.32
CA HIS A 42 -6.74 1.67 -7.68
C HIS A 42 -6.96 2.85 -6.75
N ALA A 43 -7.70 3.85 -7.24
CA ALA A 43 -8.19 4.95 -6.43
C ALA A 43 -9.60 5.36 -6.88
N TRP A 44 -10.43 5.68 -5.91
CA TRP A 44 -11.73 6.31 -6.14
C TRP A 44 -11.54 7.83 -6.16
N ILE A 45 -11.93 8.48 -7.26
CA ILE A 45 -11.91 9.95 -7.37
C ILE A 45 -13.16 10.55 -6.73
N ASP A 46 -14.26 9.87 -6.91
CA ASP A 46 -15.57 10.15 -6.32
C ASP A 46 -16.35 8.85 -6.15
N ASP A 47 -17.62 8.93 -5.74
CA ASP A 47 -18.47 7.77 -5.45
C ASP A 47 -18.67 6.84 -6.66
N ASN A 48 -18.50 7.35 -7.88
CA ASN A 48 -18.78 6.63 -9.12
C ASN A 48 -17.57 6.53 -10.07
N THR A 49 -16.47 7.21 -9.80
CA THR A 49 -15.31 7.21 -10.70
C THR A 49 -14.14 6.46 -10.08
N LEU A 50 -13.77 5.36 -10.73
CA LEU A 50 -12.66 4.51 -10.33
C LEU A 50 -11.52 4.60 -11.35
N VAL A 51 -10.30 4.76 -10.88
CA VAL A 51 -9.08 4.63 -11.69
C VAL A 51 -8.34 3.38 -11.25
N ILE A 52 -7.97 2.55 -12.22
CA ILE A 52 -7.18 1.34 -12.04
C ILE A 52 -5.88 1.51 -12.80
N MET A 53 -4.78 1.15 -12.19
CA MET A 53 -3.45 1.19 -12.80
C MET A 53 -2.68 -0.10 -12.59
N SER A 54 -1.82 -0.41 -13.55
CA SER A 54 -0.84 -1.49 -13.46
C SER A 54 0.23 -1.28 -14.52
N THR A 55 1.33 -2.01 -14.43
CA THR A 55 2.30 -2.06 -15.51
C THR A 55 1.83 -2.99 -16.63
N ASN A 56 2.33 -2.76 -17.84
CA ASN A 56 2.15 -3.71 -18.93
C ASN A 56 3.01 -4.97 -18.72
N GLY A 57 2.80 -6.00 -19.56
CA GLY A 57 3.52 -7.28 -19.45
C GLY A 57 5.04 -7.18 -19.64
N LYS A 58 5.53 -6.14 -20.31
CA LYS A 58 6.96 -5.87 -20.50
C LYS A 58 7.57 -5.06 -19.36
N LYS A 59 6.72 -4.52 -18.48
CA LYS A 59 7.10 -3.65 -17.35
C LYS A 59 7.89 -2.41 -17.79
N ASP A 60 7.55 -1.86 -18.93
CA ASP A 60 8.13 -0.64 -19.48
C ASP A 60 7.13 0.53 -19.56
N LYS A 61 5.86 0.28 -19.24
CA LYS A 61 4.76 1.24 -19.29
C LYS A 61 3.80 1.05 -18.12
N ILE A 62 3.26 2.16 -17.63
CA ILE A 62 2.16 2.18 -16.67
C ILE A 62 0.89 2.45 -17.45
N LEU A 63 -0.06 1.51 -17.38
CA LEU A 63 -1.36 1.60 -18.02
C LEU A 63 -2.41 2.03 -17.01
N TYR A 64 -3.40 2.78 -17.47
CA TYR A 64 -4.56 3.15 -16.67
C TYR A 64 -5.87 2.87 -17.39
N THR A 65 -6.90 2.58 -16.61
CA THR A 65 -8.30 2.57 -17.03
C THR A 65 -9.09 3.39 -16.02
N LYS A 66 -9.76 4.43 -16.50
CA LYS A 66 -10.70 5.24 -15.74
C LYS A 66 -12.12 4.85 -16.15
N LEU A 67 -12.96 4.50 -15.22
CA LEU A 67 -14.31 4.02 -15.50
C LEU A 67 -15.36 4.57 -14.54
N ASN A 68 -16.59 4.63 -15.02
CA ASN A 68 -17.77 4.83 -14.19
C ASN A 68 -18.13 3.47 -13.54
N ALA A 69 -18.12 3.40 -12.23
CA ALA A 69 -18.38 2.16 -11.49
C ALA A 69 -19.87 1.82 -11.36
N GLU A 70 -20.79 2.73 -11.71
CA GLU A 70 -22.22 2.44 -11.72
C GLU A 70 -22.60 1.52 -12.90
N ASP A 71 -22.20 1.91 -14.11
CA ASP A 71 -22.56 1.21 -15.36
C ASP A 71 -21.36 0.54 -16.06
N LEU A 72 -20.16 0.64 -15.49
CA LEU A 72 -18.89 0.16 -16.02
C LEU A 72 -18.49 0.79 -17.36
N THR A 73 -18.97 2.00 -17.67
CA THR A 73 -18.52 2.72 -18.84
C THR A 73 -17.06 3.14 -18.69
N ILE A 74 -16.23 2.77 -19.67
CA ILE A 74 -14.84 3.22 -19.73
C ILE A 74 -14.82 4.67 -20.18
N LEU A 75 -14.37 5.55 -19.29
CA LEU A 75 -14.26 6.99 -19.51
C LEU A 75 -12.96 7.35 -20.23
N ALA A 76 -11.85 6.70 -19.85
CA ALA A 76 -10.56 6.86 -20.49
C ALA A 76 -9.68 5.62 -20.26
N GLU A 77 -8.85 5.30 -21.23
CA GLU A 77 -7.78 4.30 -21.12
C GLU A 77 -6.53 4.83 -21.81
N GLY A 78 -5.37 4.55 -21.27
CA GLY A 78 -4.13 5.00 -21.87
C GLY A 78 -2.91 4.53 -21.09
N GLU A 79 -1.82 5.23 -21.38
CA GLU A 79 -0.51 5.06 -20.81
C GLU A 79 -0.09 6.35 -20.12
N LEU A 80 0.48 6.26 -18.91
CA LEU A 80 1.05 7.44 -18.27
C LEU A 80 2.34 7.87 -18.96
N ASN A 81 2.44 9.15 -19.21
CA ASN A 81 3.67 9.76 -19.70
C ASN A 81 4.62 10.04 -18.53
N ILE A 82 5.33 9.00 -18.09
CA ILE A 82 6.35 9.06 -17.04
C ILE A 82 7.74 9.15 -17.66
N PRO A 83 8.75 9.70 -16.94
CA PRO A 83 10.13 9.67 -17.40
C PRO A 83 10.59 8.23 -17.69
N ALA A 84 11.31 8.06 -18.79
CA ALA A 84 11.94 6.79 -19.11
C ALA A 84 13.12 6.55 -18.16
N PRO A 85 13.41 5.29 -17.79
CA PRO A 85 14.60 4.99 -17.00
C PRO A 85 15.86 5.30 -17.79
N THR A 86 16.90 5.69 -17.09
CA THR A 86 18.21 5.97 -17.71
C THR A 86 18.93 4.72 -18.20
N ASN A 87 18.48 3.53 -17.78
CA ASN A 87 19.08 2.22 -18.07
C ASN A 87 17.99 1.23 -18.53
N TRP A 88 18.38 -0.02 -18.70
CA TRP A 88 17.50 -1.15 -19.05
C TRP A 88 16.57 -1.60 -17.91
N LEU A 89 16.47 -0.86 -16.83
CA LEU A 89 15.59 -1.13 -15.70
C LEU A 89 14.12 -1.23 -16.12
N LYS A 90 13.37 -2.02 -15.38
CA LYS A 90 11.94 -2.24 -15.56
C LYS A 90 11.16 -1.64 -14.40
N LEU A 91 9.92 -1.28 -14.65
CA LEU A 91 8.98 -0.92 -13.60
C LEU A 91 8.74 -2.11 -12.68
N THR A 92 8.56 -1.85 -11.40
CA THR A 92 8.00 -2.87 -10.51
C THR A 92 6.62 -3.29 -11.02
N SER A 93 6.22 -4.52 -10.73
CA SER A 93 4.92 -5.01 -11.18
C SER A 93 3.73 -4.30 -10.53
N SER A 94 3.98 -3.55 -9.48
CA SER A 94 2.95 -2.88 -8.69
C SER A 94 3.46 -1.54 -8.16
N GLY A 95 2.75 -0.48 -8.49
CA GLY A 95 2.84 0.81 -7.84
C GLY A 95 1.70 0.98 -6.83
N ILE A 96 1.66 2.10 -6.16
CA ILE A 96 0.60 2.49 -5.22
C ILE A 96 -0.10 3.71 -5.77
N LEU A 97 -1.41 3.62 -6.00
CA LEU A 97 -2.23 4.74 -6.45
C LEU A 97 -3.12 5.22 -5.31
N THR A 98 -3.19 6.52 -5.11
CA THR A 98 -4.12 7.14 -4.18
C THR A 98 -4.64 8.47 -4.73
N TYR A 99 -5.78 8.93 -4.22
CA TYR A 99 -6.39 10.20 -4.59
C TYR A 99 -6.52 11.12 -3.39
N ARG A 100 -6.00 12.34 -3.50
CA ARG A 100 -6.18 13.37 -2.48
C ARG A 100 -7.25 14.34 -2.92
N LYS A 101 -8.32 14.41 -2.12
CA LYS A 101 -9.51 15.20 -2.46
C LYS A 101 -9.26 16.70 -2.39
N SER A 102 -8.46 17.18 -1.43
CA SER A 102 -8.27 18.62 -1.18
C SER A 102 -7.62 19.38 -2.33
N ASP A 103 -6.81 18.72 -3.14
CA ASP A 103 -6.13 19.32 -4.30
C ASP A 103 -6.53 18.67 -5.63
N ASN A 104 -7.48 17.72 -5.59
CA ASN A 104 -7.97 17.01 -6.77
C ASN A 104 -6.83 16.40 -7.59
N ARG A 105 -5.98 15.60 -6.94
CA ARG A 105 -4.82 14.95 -7.58
C ARG A 105 -4.74 13.48 -7.26
N LEU A 106 -4.29 12.70 -8.23
CA LEU A 106 -3.85 11.35 -8.03
C LEU A 106 -2.34 11.35 -7.79
N TYR A 107 -1.90 10.50 -6.87
CA TYR A 107 -0.50 10.25 -6.55
C TYR A 107 -0.23 8.79 -6.87
N TYR A 108 0.75 8.54 -7.75
CA TYR A 108 1.16 7.20 -8.12
C TYR A 108 2.63 7.00 -7.78
N PHE A 109 2.90 6.15 -6.79
CA PHE A 109 4.24 5.82 -6.33
C PHE A 109 4.76 4.62 -7.10
N TYR A 110 5.97 4.71 -7.66
CA TYR A 110 6.57 3.66 -8.47
C TYR A 110 8.09 3.74 -8.41
N TYR A 111 8.79 2.68 -8.82
CA TYR A 111 10.23 2.68 -8.97
C TYR A 111 10.70 1.73 -10.07
N TRP A 112 11.89 1.98 -10.55
CA TRP A 112 12.55 1.19 -11.55
C TRP A 112 13.53 0.23 -10.89
N LYS A 113 13.53 -1.02 -11.30
CA LYS A 113 14.49 -2.02 -10.84
C LYS A 113 14.78 -3.06 -11.90
N GLU A 114 15.87 -3.79 -11.73
CA GLU A 114 16.10 -5.01 -12.48
C GLU A 114 15.03 -6.04 -12.17
N THR A 115 14.48 -6.66 -13.20
CA THR A 115 13.41 -7.65 -13.05
C THR A 115 13.80 -9.02 -13.58
N ASP A 116 15.07 -9.26 -13.87
CA ASP A 116 15.55 -10.58 -14.26
C ASP A 116 15.42 -11.55 -13.11
N GLY A 117 14.19 -11.79 -12.82
CA GLY A 117 13.64 -12.82 -11.98
C GLY A 117 14.58 -13.31 -10.91
N LEU A 118 14.34 -13.35 -9.76
CA LEU A 118 14.81 -14.24 -8.71
C LEU A 118 16.11 -13.91 -7.97
N THR A 119 17.07 -13.16 -8.47
CA THR A 119 18.38 -13.20 -7.81
C THR A 119 19.16 -11.91 -7.61
N ASN A 120 18.94 -10.85 -8.36
CA ASN A 120 19.78 -9.66 -8.20
C ASN A 120 18.96 -8.38 -8.14
N ILE A 121 18.76 -7.90 -6.93
CA ILE A 121 18.30 -6.56 -6.62
C ILE A 121 19.45 -5.53 -6.77
N ASP A 122 20.56 -5.92 -7.38
CA ASP A 122 21.81 -5.17 -7.44
C ASP A 122 21.70 -3.88 -8.29
N GLN A 123 20.56 -3.65 -8.97
CA GLN A 123 20.32 -2.47 -9.77
C GLN A 123 18.88 -1.98 -9.62
N GLN A 124 18.60 -1.37 -8.53
CA GLN A 124 17.39 -0.62 -8.28
C GLN A 124 17.74 0.85 -8.18
N GLU A 125 16.87 1.72 -8.67
CA GLU A 125 16.97 3.13 -8.31
C GLU A 125 16.79 3.27 -6.81
N PRO A 126 17.69 3.99 -6.12
CA PRO A 126 17.64 4.08 -4.64
C PRO A 126 16.40 4.84 -4.14
N ASN A 127 15.89 5.75 -4.96
CA ASN A 127 14.73 6.56 -4.66
C ASN A 127 13.55 6.13 -5.53
N PHE A 128 12.37 6.00 -4.94
CA PHE A 128 11.16 5.81 -5.72
C PHE A 128 10.62 7.13 -6.26
N HIS A 129 9.85 7.04 -7.33
CA HIS A 129 9.18 8.16 -7.98
C HIS A 129 7.74 8.33 -7.48
N THR A 130 7.26 9.56 -7.53
CA THR A 130 5.86 9.91 -7.30
C THR A 130 5.37 10.73 -8.50
N ALA A 131 4.56 10.12 -9.34
CA ALA A 131 3.85 10.84 -10.40
C ALA A 131 2.60 11.51 -9.81
N ILE A 132 2.51 12.84 -9.95
CA ILE A 132 1.36 13.64 -9.58
C ILE A 132 0.53 13.83 -10.84
N ILE A 133 -0.72 13.35 -10.81
CA ILE A 133 -1.53 13.16 -11.99
C ILE A 133 -2.82 13.97 -11.87
N ASN A 134 -3.17 14.67 -12.93
CA ASN A 134 -4.47 15.33 -13.07
C ASN A 134 -5.55 14.26 -13.33
N PRO A 135 -6.54 14.08 -12.44
CA PRO A 135 -7.54 13.02 -12.59
C PRO A 135 -8.51 13.26 -13.73
N SER A 136 -8.61 14.48 -14.27
CA SER A 136 -9.49 14.79 -15.40
C SER A 136 -8.87 14.40 -16.74
N THR A 137 -7.59 14.71 -16.95
CA THR A 137 -6.86 14.46 -18.21
C THR A 137 -6.01 13.19 -18.16
N MET A 138 -5.69 12.69 -16.98
CA MET A 138 -4.73 11.61 -16.72
C MET A 138 -3.30 11.98 -17.14
N GLU A 139 -2.98 13.26 -17.25
CA GLU A 139 -1.63 13.76 -17.51
C GLU A 139 -0.81 13.83 -16.24
N VAL A 140 0.45 13.45 -16.32
CA VAL A 140 1.43 13.64 -15.25
C VAL A 140 1.85 15.10 -15.23
N GLU A 141 1.46 15.82 -14.18
CA GLU A 141 1.79 17.24 -13.98
C GLU A 141 3.20 17.41 -13.42
N LYS A 142 3.64 16.46 -12.60
CA LYS A 142 4.95 16.47 -11.95
C LYS A 142 5.39 15.06 -11.62
N ASP A 143 6.68 14.80 -11.63
CA ASP A 143 7.30 13.59 -11.12
C ASP A 143 8.38 13.97 -10.12
N VAL A 144 8.30 13.44 -8.90
CA VAL A 144 9.22 13.76 -7.80
C VAL A 144 9.82 12.49 -7.22
N LEU A 145 11.06 12.59 -6.75
CA LEU A 145 11.76 11.49 -6.08
C LEU A 145 11.45 11.48 -4.58
N SER A 146 11.53 10.31 -3.97
CA SER A 146 11.54 10.22 -2.51
C SER A 146 12.71 11.01 -1.93
N PRO A 147 12.54 11.66 -0.75
CA PRO A 147 13.58 12.52 -0.17
C PRO A 147 14.80 11.74 0.35
N ILE A 148 14.65 10.45 0.51
CA ILE A 148 15.68 9.51 0.99
C ILE A 148 15.59 8.20 0.21
N GLU A 149 16.66 7.45 0.20
CA GLU A 149 16.69 6.09 -0.35
C GLU A 149 15.77 5.18 0.44
N CYS A 150 14.73 4.67 -0.20
CA CYS A 150 13.79 3.72 0.41
C CYS A 150 12.87 3.07 -0.62
N GLU A 151 12.28 1.96 -0.22
CA GLU A 151 11.23 1.26 -0.95
C GLU A 151 9.86 1.51 -0.35
N MET A 152 8.83 1.55 -1.19
CA MET A 152 7.46 1.58 -0.74
C MET A 152 7.06 0.24 -0.12
N ALA A 153 6.40 0.26 1.03
CA ALA A 153 5.82 -0.94 1.61
C ALA A 153 4.76 -1.54 0.66
N GLY A 154 4.61 -2.85 0.68
CA GLY A 154 3.57 -3.53 -0.10
C GLY A 154 3.78 -3.57 -1.62
N SER A 155 4.90 -3.07 -2.13
CA SER A 155 5.19 -3.03 -3.58
C SER A 155 5.21 -4.41 -4.26
N ALA A 156 5.34 -5.49 -3.52
CA ALA A 156 5.38 -6.85 -4.05
C ALA A 156 4.00 -7.51 -4.17
N TYR A 157 2.98 -7.04 -3.42
CA TYR A 157 1.67 -7.71 -3.32
C TYR A 157 0.53 -6.70 -3.32
N GLY A 158 -0.34 -6.81 -4.32
CA GLY A 158 -1.44 -5.87 -4.56
C GLY A 158 -2.42 -5.72 -3.39
N GLU A 159 -2.63 -6.76 -2.62
CA GLU A 159 -3.54 -6.73 -1.48
C GLU A 159 -3.07 -5.87 -0.30
N LEU A 160 -1.77 -5.62 -0.18
CA LEU A 160 -1.19 -4.75 0.84
C LEU A 160 -1.05 -3.29 0.37
N MET A 161 -1.04 -3.05 -0.92
CA MET A 161 -0.73 -1.73 -1.49
C MET A 161 -1.67 -0.63 -1.02
N GLN A 162 -2.95 -0.91 -0.85
CA GLN A 162 -3.93 0.09 -0.44
C GLN A 162 -3.77 0.51 1.02
N ASN A 163 -3.23 -0.36 1.87
CA ASN A 163 -3.00 -0.09 3.28
C ASN A 163 -1.59 0.49 3.55
N CYS A 164 -0.81 0.78 2.51
CA CYS A 164 0.50 1.41 2.66
C CYS A 164 0.41 2.94 2.65
N VAL A 165 -0.74 3.48 2.29
CA VAL A 165 -1.00 4.92 2.21
C VAL A 165 -2.26 5.28 2.99
N MET A 166 -2.23 6.43 3.65
CA MET A 166 -3.39 6.99 4.35
C MET A 166 -3.40 8.51 4.29
N TYR A 167 -4.53 9.09 4.67
CA TYR A 167 -4.71 10.53 4.92
C TYR A 167 -5.13 10.76 6.37
N ASP A 168 -4.63 11.82 6.98
CA ASP A 168 -5.14 12.30 8.26
C ASP A 168 -6.34 13.26 8.06
N GLU A 169 -6.89 13.78 9.17
CA GLU A 169 -8.02 14.74 9.14
C GLU A 169 -7.68 16.05 8.44
N ALA A 170 -6.41 16.44 8.44
CA ALA A 170 -5.93 17.63 7.75
C ALA A 170 -5.69 17.39 6.25
N ASP A 171 -5.87 16.15 5.76
CA ASP A 171 -5.61 15.70 4.40
C ASP A 171 -4.11 15.70 4.02
N ASN A 172 -3.23 15.52 5.02
CA ASN A 172 -1.85 15.16 4.79
C ASN A 172 -1.80 13.69 4.34
N LEU A 173 -0.98 13.41 3.32
CA LEU A 173 -0.75 12.07 2.82
C LEU A 173 0.44 11.44 3.55
N TYR A 174 0.28 10.19 3.99
CA TYR A 174 1.35 9.39 4.60
C TYR A 174 1.58 8.12 3.79
N LEU A 175 2.84 7.75 3.64
CA LEU A 175 3.26 6.55 2.90
C LEU A 175 4.22 5.72 3.76
N ALA A 176 3.86 4.45 3.98
CA ALA A 176 4.72 3.49 4.63
C ALA A 176 5.82 3.04 3.67
N CYS A 177 7.05 3.09 4.13
CA CYS A 177 8.25 2.73 3.39
C CYS A 177 9.20 1.92 4.28
N PHE A 178 10.26 1.41 3.69
CA PHE A 178 11.39 0.81 4.40
C PHE A 178 12.67 0.95 3.58
N HIS A 179 13.79 0.85 4.27
CA HIS A 179 15.12 0.81 3.70
C HIS A 179 15.85 -0.43 4.22
N GLU A 180 16.64 -1.08 3.38
CA GLU A 180 17.52 -2.17 3.80
C GLU A 180 18.83 -1.56 4.33
N GLU A 181 19.13 -1.81 5.60
CA GLU A 181 20.40 -1.45 6.23
C GLU A 181 21.40 -2.61 6.10
N ASP A 182 22.63 -2.39 6.55
CA ASP A 182 23.68 -3.41 6.53
C ASP A 182 23.23 -4.73 7.21
N ASN A 183 23.62 -5.87 6.64
CA ASN A 183 23.32 -7.21 7.14
C ASN A 183 21.85 -7.65 7.07
N ALA A 184 21.12 -7.20 6.06
CA ALA A 184 19.73 -7.59 5.81
C ALA A 184 18.74 -7.20 6.93
N PHE A 185 19.07 -6.19 7.73
CA PHE A 185 18.11 -5.52 8.59
C PHE A 185 17.33 -4.47 7.80
N PHE A 186 16.08 -4.29 8.17
CA PHE A 186 15.24 -3.28 7.55
C PHE A 186 14.85 -2.22 8.57
N LYS A 187 14.87 -0.99 8.11
CA LYS A 187 14.37 0.16 8.85
C LYS A 187 13.06 0.63 8.24
N GLY A 188 12.00 0.56 9.01
CA GLY A 188 10.71 1.14 8.62
C GLY A 188 10.80 2.66 8.56
N ILE A 189 10.13 3.26 7.60
CA ILE A 189 10.11 4.69 7.33
C ILE A 189 8.67 5.11 7.10
N LEU A 190 8.26 6.26 7.65
CA LEU A 190 6.99 6.88 7.35
C LEU A 190 7.25 8.25 6.73
N LEU A 191 6.89 8.40 5.47
CA LEU A 191 6.98 9.65 4.73
C LEU A 191 5.65 10.41 4.77
N ARG A 192 5.70 11.74 4.61
CA ARG A 192 4.54 12.61 4.58
C ARG A 192 4.61 13.62 3.44
N ILE A 193 3.47 13.85 2.78
CA ILE A 193 3.25 15.01 1.89
C ILE A 193 2.19 15.87 2.55
N ASN A 194 2.53 17.10 2.94
CA ASN A 194 1.60 18.01 3.57
C ASN A 194 0.46 18.40 2.61
N LYS A 195 -0.70 18.71 3.16
CA LYS A 195 -1.83 19.23 2.39
C LYS A 195 -1.40 20.44 1.54
N GLY A 196 -1.77 20.41 0.26
CA GLY A 196 -1.43 21.48 -0.68
C GLY A 196 -0.03 21.36 -1.29
N GLU A 197 0.84 20.53 -0.73
CA GLU A 197 2.17 20.27 -1.27
C GLU A 197 2.17 19.04 -2.19
N THR A 198 3.18 18.98 -3.07
CA THR A 198 3.39 17.83 -3.96
C THR A 198 4.69 17.09 -3.66
N GLU A 199 5.51 17.64 -2.80
CA GLU A 199 6.79 17.06 -2.38
C GLU A 199 6.71 16.54 -0.95
N PHE A 200 7.53 15.55 -0.66
CA PHE A 200 7.64 15.02 0.68
C PHE A 200 8.25 16.04 1.65
N ASP A 201 7.74 16.07 2.85
CA ASP A 201 8.27 16.86 3.96
C ASP A 201 9.58 16.24 4.47
N ALA A 202 10.70 16.77 4.01
CA ALA A 202 12.04 16.29 4.40
C ALA A 202 12.36 16.45 5.90
N SER A 203 11.58 17.26 6.62
CA SER A 203 11.73 17.44 8.07
C SER A 203 10.97 16.41 8.89
N TYR A 204 10.05 15.65 8.26
CA TYR A 204 9.21 14.70 8.96
C TYR A 204 9.91 13.35 9.17
N ASN A 205 10.01 12.94 10.42
CA ASN A 205 10.45 11.60 10.82
C ASN A 205 9.33 10.91 11.61
N GLY A 206 8.42 10.29 10.90
CA GLY A 206 7.20 9.71 11.50
C GLY A 206 7.39 8.33 12.14
N TYR A 207 8.52 7.66 11.91
CA TYR A 207 8.79 6.32 12.44
C TYR A 207 10.25 6.19 12.97
N PRO A 208 10.62 7.01 13.96
CA PRO A 208 12.03 7.14 14.41
C PRO A 208 12.56 5.89 15.11
N ASN A 209 11.69 5.09 15.73
CA ASN A 209 12.07 3.90 16.52
C ASN A 209 11.69 2.62 15.74
N ALA A 210 12.18 2.50 14.50
CA ALA A 210 11.99 1.31 13.70
C ALA A 210 12.79 0.13 14.26
N ASP A 211 12.12 -1.01 14.37
CA ASP A 211 12.67 -2.31 14.78
C ASP A 211 12.60 -3.33 13.63
N GLY A 212 12.26 -2.88 12.44
CA GLY A 212 12.12 -3.63 11.21
C GLY A 212 11.23 -2.88 10.22
N LYS A 213 10.69 -3.58 9.23
CA LYS A 213 9.83 -3.01 8.19
C LYS A 213 8.55 -2.40 8.77
N LEU A 214 8.17 -1.25 8.25
CA LEU A 214 6.80 -0.74 8.34
C LEU A 214 6.05 -1.23 7.10
N LEU A 215 4.96 -1.96 7.28
CA LEU A 215 4.25 -2.63 6.19
C LEU A 215 2.96 -1.92 5.82
N THR A 216 2.10 -1.63 6.79
CA THR A 216 0.83 -0.93 6.55
C THR A 216 0.58 0.15 7.56
N ILE A 217 -0.27 1.10 7.18
CA ILE A 217 -0.67 2.22 7.99
C ILE A 217 -2.13 2.56 7.70
N GLN A 218 -2.93 2.73 8.76
CA GLN A 218 -4.34 3.10 8.66
C GLN A 218 -4.64 4.20 9.68
N TYR A 219 -5.24 5.29 9.22
CA TYR A 219 -5.62 6.39 10.09
C TYR A 219 -6.71 5.96 11.09
N LEU A 220 -6.57 6.38 12.34
CA LEU A 220 -7.57 6.13 13.38
C LEU A 220 -8.37 7.40 13.70
N GLU A 221 -7.80 8.29 14.51
CA GLU A 221 -8.39 9.57 14.91
C GLU A 221 -7.29 10.47 15.47
N GLY A 222 -7.41 11.77 15.28
CA GLY A 222 -6.44 12.75 15.77
C GLY A 222 -5.06 12.51 15.18
N ASN A 223 -4.06 12.32 16.02
CA ASN A 223 -2.68 12.08 15.59
C ASN A 223 -2.31 10.58 15.57
N LYS A 224 -3.28 9.66 15.52
CA LYS A 224 -3.01 8.23 15.69
C LYS A 224 -3.23 7.44 14.42
N ALA A 225 -2.38 6.47 14.20
CA ALA A 225 -2.51 5.47 13.16
C ALA A 225 -2.32 4.06 13.70
N LEU A 226 -3.05 3.10 13.14
CA LEU A 226 -2.79 1.68 13.31
C LEU A 226 -1.71 1.28 12.31
N VAL A 227 -0.62 0.71 12.80
CA VAL A 227 0.48 0.20 11.97
C VAL A 227 0.62 -1.30 12.10
N TYR A 228 0.99 -1.96 11.01
CA TYR A 228 1.48 -3.32 11.00
C TYR A 228 2.96 -3.29 10.63
N ALA A 229 3.79 -3.79 11.51
CA ALA A 229 5.23 -3.68 11.40
C ALA A 229 5.90 -5.02 11.73
N ARG A 230 7.18 -5.14 11.37
CA ARG A 230 8.00 -6.30 11.69
C ARG A 230 9.06 -5.91 12.72
N ASN A 231 9.33 -6.82 13.65
CA ASN A 231 10.50 -6.77 14.51
C ASN A 231 11.58 -7.70 13.98
N ASP A 232 12.64 -7.15 13.44
CA ASP A 232 13.73 -7.93 12.84
C ASP A 232 14.58 -8.68 13.88
N ASN A 233 14.39 -8.40 15.16
CA ASN A 233 15.03 -9.12 16.27
C ASN A 233 14.17 -10.26 16.81
N ALA A 234 12.90 -10.36 16.43
CA ALA A 234 12.03 -11.46 16.81
C ALA A 234 12.24 -12.67 15.90
N ASP A 235 12.09 -13.88 16.45
CA ASP A 235 12.11 -15.14 15.73
C ASP A 235 13.29 -15.28 14.74
N ARG A 236 14.50 -14.91 15.20
CA ARG A 236 15.71 -14.99 14.39
C ARG A 236 16.45 -16.30 14.65
N PRO A 237 16.55 -17.20 13.65
CA PRO A 237 17.30 -18.44 13.79
C PRO A 237 18.81 -18.22 13.89
N ALA A 238 19.32 -17.08 13.40
CA ALA A 238 20.69 -16.64 13.52
C ALA A 238 20.74 -15.12 13.58
N ALA A 239 21.74 -14.59 14.31
CA ALA A 239 21.87 -13.15 14.55
C ALA A 239 22.11 -12.31 13.29
N ASP A 240 22.53 -12.94 12.20
CA ASP A 240 22.86 -12.32 10.91
C ASP A 240 21.75 -12.45 9.86
N LYS A 241 20.61 -13.04 10.20
CA LYS A 241 19.51 -13.27 9.26
C LYS A 241 18.27 -12.53 9.66
N GLN A 242 17.65 -11.86 8.68
CA GLN A 242 16.31 -11.30 8.87
C GLN A 242 15.28 -12.42 9.06
N PRO A 243 14.18 -12.17 9.78
CA PRO A 243 13.06 -13.10 9.86
C PRO A 243 12.56 -13.50 8.48
N GLY A 244 12.23 -14.78 8.31
CA GLY A 244 11.61 -15.27 7.09
C GLY A 244 10.26 -14.59 6.82
N ILE A 245 9.74 -14.77 5.62
CA ILE A 245 8.46 -14.17 5.20
C ILE A 245 7.27 -14.65 6.03
N ASP A 246 7.33 -15.88 6.54
CA ASP A 246 6.30 -16.52 7.34
C ASP A 246 6.63 -16.54 8.84
N ALA A 247 7.71 -15.85 9.25
CA ALA A 247 8.15 -15.83 10.64
C ALA A 247 7.13 -15.08 11.53
N TYR A 248 6.98 -15.53 12.75
CA TYR A 248 6.19 -14.86 13.79
C TYR A 248 6.98 -13.68 14.36
N SER A 249 7.07 -12.63 13.57
CA SER A 249 7.83 -11.40 13.87
C SER A 249 7.05 -10.13 13.62
N HIS A 250 5.83 -10.25 13.13
CA HIS A 250 4.98 -9.11 12.78
C HIS A 250 4.01 -8.77 13.91
N TYR A 251 3.72 -7.48 14.08
CA TYR A 251 2.84 -7.01 15.15
C TYR A 251 2.06 -5.78 14.74
N TYR A 252 0.98 -5.51 15.46
CA TYR A 252 0.21 -4.28 15.38
C TYR A 252 0.57 -3.34 16.52
N ALA A 253 0.60 -2.05 16.19
CA ALA A 253 0.83 -0.99 17.17
C ALA A 253 0.02 0.27 16.83
N ILE A 254 -0.21 1.09 17.84
CA ILE A 254 -0.68 2.47 17.66
C ILE A 254 0.53 3.36 17.56
N LEU A 255 0.60 4.13 16.48
CA LEU A 255 1.63 5.12 16.21
C LEU A 255 1.06 6.52 16.41
N ASP A 256 1.71 7.33 17.23
CA ASP A 256 1.46 8.77 17.31
C ASP A 256 2.22 9.47 16.18
N LEU A 257 1.49 10.09 15.26
CA LEU A 257 2.05 10.72 14.05
C LEU A 257 2.85 11.98 14.31
N THR A 258 2.68 12.59 15.50
CA THR A 258 3.39 13.81 15.89
C THR A 258 4.72 13.50 16.57
N THR A 259 4.72 12.52 17.47
CA THR A 259 5.88 12.17 18.27
C THR A 259 6.69 11.00 17.73
N GLY A 260 6.09 10.20 16.84
CA GLY A 260 6.66 8.94 16.38
C GLY A 260 6.66 7.84 17.45
N THR A 261 5.95 8.05 18.57
CA THR A 261 5.84 7.07 19.64
C THR A 261 4.97 5.90 19.18
N LYS A 262 5.50 4.69 19.31
CA LYS A 262 4.86 3.45 18.93
C LYS A 262 4.51 2.63 20.17
N THR A 263 3.24 2.24 20.31
CA THR A 263 2.74 1.42 21.42
C THR A 263 2.12 0.14 20.87
N ARG A 264 2.68 -1.01 21.16
CA ARG A 264 2.11 -2.31 20.76
C ARG A 264 0.72 -2.50 21.35
N LEU A 265 -0.14 -3.13 20.57
CA LEU A 265 -1.48 -3.49 21.04
C LEU A 265 -1.39 -4.53 22.16
N SER A 266 -2.26 -4.39 23.14
CA SER A 266 -2.37 -5.31 24.28
C SER A 266 -3.82 -5.73 24.48
N TYR A 267 -4.02 -6.92 25.05
CA TYR A 267 -5.30 -7.44 25.47
C TYR A 267 -5.15 -8.02 26.88
N ASP A 268 -6.05 -7.66 27.78
CA ASP A 268 -6.04 -8.07 29.18
C ASP A 268 -4.67 -7.84 29.88
N GLY A 269 -4.08 -6.67 29.61
CA GLY A 269 -2.80 -6.24 30.21
C GLY A 269 -1.55 -6.94 29.66
N LYS A 270 -1.67 -7.75 28.60
CA LYS A 270 -0.55 -8.40 27.93
C LYS A 270 -0.43 -7.92 26.48
N GLU A 271 0.78 -7.72 26.01
CA GLU A 271 0.99 -7.46 24.58
C GLU A 271 0.47 -8.63 23.75
N ILE A 272 -0.22 -8.32 22.66
CA ILE A 272 -0.64 -9.30 21.66
C ILE A 272 0.62 -9.93 21.04
N GLY A 273 0.65 -11.25 20.93
CA GLY A 273 1.75 -12.00 20.35
C GLY A 273 2.08 -11.58 18.91
N TYR A 274 3.26 -11.97 18.44
CA TYR A 274 3.63 -11.73 17.05
C TYR A 274 2.77 -12.55 16.10
N SER A 275 2.31 -11.91 15.04
CA SER A 275 1.58 -12.55 13.95
C SER A 275 2.54 -13.18 12.95
N GLY A 276 2.13 -14.29 12.36
CA GLY A 276 2.87 -14.97 11.30
C GLY A 276 2.79 -14.20 9.98
N GLY A 277 3.94 -13.85 9.45
CA GLY A 277 4.17 -13.39 8.10
C GLY A 277 3.40 -12.15 7.63
N ARG A 278 3.92 -11.53 6.60
CA ARG A 278 3.33 -10.34 5.98
C ARG A 278 1.98 -10.58 5.28
N PHE A 279 1.71 -11.82 4.90
CA PHE A 279 0.44 -12.17 4.23
C PHE A 279 -0.72 -12.36 5.22
N SER A 280 -0.42 -12.46 6.50
CA SER A 280 -1.43 -12.62 7.55
C SER A 280 -2.06 -11.30 7.99
N GLN A 281 -1.54 -10.18 7.51
CA GLN A 281 -2.06 -8.87 7.87
C GLN A 281 -3.50 -8.72 7.37
N ARG A 282 -4.39 -8.46 8.31
CA ARG A 282 -5.81 -8.19 8.05
C ARG A 282 -6.33 -7.21 9.10
N SER A 283 -6.63 -6.00 8.69
CA SER A 283 -7.28 -5.03 9.55
C SER A 283 -8.25 -4.18 8.74
N VAL A 284 -9.35 -3.80 9.37
CA VAL A 284 -10.35 -2.91 8.79
C VAL A 284 -10.88 -1.96 9.86
N ILE A 285 -11.02 -0.69 9.49
CA ILE A 285 -11.60 0.33 10.35
C ILE A 285 -13.04 0.54 9.93
N PHE A 286 -13.97 0.35 10.88
CA PHE A 286 -15.38 0.52 10.64
C PHE A 286 -16.10 0.96 11.92
N ASN A 287 -16.97 1.96 11.84
CA ASN A 287 -17.77 2.49 12.94
C ASN A 287 -16.96 2.79 14.22
N ASN A 288 -15.88 3.55 14.10
CA ASN A 288 -14.95 3.91 15.18
C ASN A 288 -14.30 2.70 15.89
N LYS A 289 -14.16 1.60 15.19
CA LYS A 289 -13.47 0.41 15.67
C LYS A 289 -12.50 -0.09 14.62
N ALA A 290 -11.34 -0.55 15.08
CA ALA A 290 -10.41 -1.31 14.24
C ALA A 290 -10.59 -2.80 14.57
N TYR A 291 -10.93 -3.58 13.56
CA TYR A 291 -11.02 -5.03 13.62
C TYR A 291 -9.70 -5.59 13.11
N ILE A 292 -8.98 -6.33 13.92
CA ILE A 292 -7.59 -6.69 13.69
C ILE A 292 -7.44 -8.21 13.79
N GLY A 293 -7.23 -8.85 12.64
CA GLY A 293 -6.97 -10.29 12.58
C GLY A 293 -5.50 -10.57 12.88
N VAL A 294 -5.25 -11.43 13.86
CA VAL A 294 -3.91 -11.85 14.28
C VAL A 294 -3.84 -13.37 14.26
N ASN A 295 -2.74 -13.90 13.76
CA ASN A 295 -2.44 -15.32 13.75
C ASN A 295 -1.10 -15.52 14.46
N THR A 296 -1.15 -15.85 15.73
CA THR A 296 0.06 -16.10 16.54
C THR A 296 0.49 -17.57 16.47
N GLU A 297 1.74 -17.85 16.83
CA GLU A 297 2.25 -19.22 16.91
C GLU A 297 1.55 -20.04 18.01
N GLU A 298 1.13 -19.36 19.08
CA GLU A 298 0.51 -20.00 20.24
C GLU A 298 -0.98 -20.32 20.03
N ASP A 299 -1.63 -19.65 19.08
CA ASP A 299 -3.05 -19.80 18.82
C ASP A 299 -3.35 -20.84 17.75
N ALA A 300 -4.19 -21.79 18.04
CA ALA A 300 -4.64 -22.79 17.06
C ALA A 300 -5.49 -22.18 15.93
N ASN A 301 -6.04 -20.98 16.13
CA ASN A 301 -6.87 -20.25 15.17
C ASN A 301 -6.52 -18.76 15.19
N ALA A 302 -6.73 -18.10 14.07
CA ALA A 302 -6.63 -16.65 14.02
C ALA A 302 -7.67 -15.99 14.93
N VAL A 303 -7.27 -14.95 15.63
CA VAL A 303 -8.11 -14.17 16.56
C VAL A 303 -8.39 -12.80 15.97
N ILE A 304 -9.61 -12.30 16.12
CA ILE A 304 -9.97 -10.93 15.76
C ILE A 304 -10.04 -10.11 17.04
N TYR A 305 -9.10 -9.19 17.22
CA TYR A 305 -9.14 -8.17 18.25
C TYR A 305 -9.93 -6.97 17.77
N ILE A 306 -10.64 -6.32 18.69
CA ILE A 306 -11.42 -5.11 18.40
C ILE A 306 -10.85 -3.98 19.26
N TYR A 307 -10.26 -2.99 18.59
CA TYR A 307 -9.79 -1.79 19.24
C TYR A 307 -10.83 -0.68 19.06
N ASP A 308 -11.35 -0.16 20.16
CA ASP A 308 -12.26 0.99 20.14
C ASP A 308 -11.46 2.28 20.05
N ILE A 309 -11.60 2.99 18.94
CA ILE A 309 -10.79 4.17 18.62
C ILE A 309 -11.06 5.31 19.59
N LYS A 310 -12.30 5.47 20.05
CA LYS A 310 -12.70 6.57 20.95
C LYS A 310 -12.21 6.38 22.37
N THR A 311 -12.23 5.14 22.87
CA THR A 311 -11.81 4.86 24.23
C THR A 311 -10.32 4.52 24.33
N GLY A 312 -9.72 4.10 23.22
CA GLY A 312 -8.33 3.68 23.19
C GLY A 312 -8.09 2.28 23.78
N ASN A 313 -9.12 1.44 23.81
CA ASN A 313 -9.07 0.09 24.41
C ASN A 313 -9.46 -0.98 23.40
#